data_06ee599a327960800f2bc1c3efa46516
#
_entry.id   06ee599a327960800f2bc1c3efa46516
#
_cell.length_a   1.000
_cell.length_b   1.000
_cell.length_c   1.000
_cell.angle_alpha   90.00
_cell.angle_beta   90.00
_cell.angle_gamma   90.00
#
_symmetry.space_group_name_H-M   'P 1'
#
loop_
_entity.id
_entity.type
_entity.pdbx_description
1 polymer ?
#
loop_
_entity_poly.entity_id
_entity_poly.type
_entity_poly.pdbx_seq_one_letter_code
_entity_poly.pdbx_strand_id
1 'polypeptide(L)'
;SVIHVKKADGSNFSIDGSDTQGNTQLQVVKNSVQRFTDLPTVSPNGYVVEVKGDENTNFDNYYVKFVTNNGGTFEEGQWEETIEAGIPFKFNYSTMPHVLIRQADGNFRFARVDGDTYTISGTDFTLPKWGERTVGDLDTAPNPSFIGNKINNVFFFRNRLGFLSSSNVILSRSGEFFNFFPETVLTVIDSEPIDVAASHTKVAILRSTVTVE
;
A
#
# COMPACT_ATOMS: atom_id res chain seq x y z
N SER A 1 22.97 -14.08 19.20
CA SER A 1 23.71 -12.90 18.71
C SER A 1 23.42 -12.71 17.24
N VAL A 2 23.28 -11.48 16.78
CA VAL A 2 23.07 -11.12 15.37
C VAL A 2 24.31 -10.40 14.86
N ILE A 3 24.75 -10.77 13.65
CA ILE A 3 25.89 -10.14 12.97
C ILE A 3 25.39 -9.51 11.69
N HIS A 4 25.59 -8.21 11.53
CA HIS A 4 25.28 -7.49 10.30
C HIS A 4 26.51 -7.46 9.38
N VAL A 5 26.38 -7.99 8.18
CA VAL A 5 27.46 -8.03 7.16
C VAL A 5 27.07 -7.14 5.99
N LYS A 6 27.97 -6.23 5.60
CA LYS A 6 27.81 -5.39 4.40
C LYS A 6 29.14 -5.22 3.68
N LYS A 7 29.13 -5.05 2.38
CA LYS A 7 30.29 -4.58 1.63
C LYS A 7 30.53 -3.09 1.87
N ALA A 8 31.79 -2.68 1.88
CA ALA A 8 32.17 -1.30 2.11
C ALA A 8 31.66 -0.34 1.01
N ASP A 9 31.56 -0.83 -0.22
CA ASP A 9 31.05 -0.11 -1.39
C ASP A 9 29.51 -0.13 -1.52
N GLY A 10 28.81 -0.80 -0.60
CA GLY A 10 27.34 -0.95 -0.64
C GLY A 10 26.83 -1.89 -1.72
N SER A 11 27.70 -2.53 -2.51
CA SER A 11 27.26 -3.44 -3.58
C SER A 11 26.62 -4.71 -3.04
N ASN A 12 25.72 -5.28 -3.82
CA ASN A 12 25.08 -6.56 -3.47
C ASN A 12 26.09 -7.72 -3.49
N PHE A 13 25.82 -8.75 -2.69
CA PHE A 13 26.66 -9.97 -2.61
C PHE A 13 25.81 -11.16 -2.22
N SER A 14 26.27 -12.34 -2.54
CA SER A 14 25.69 -13.59 -2.04
C SER A 14 26.32 -13.94 -0.70
N ILE A 15 25.51 -14.44 0.21
CA ILE A 15 25.95 -14.95 1.51
C ILE A 15 25.28 -16.29 1.75
N ASP A 16 26.05 -17.22 2.24
CA ASP A 16 25.58 -18.53 2.68
C ASP A 16 26.18 -18.83 4.06
N GLY A 17 25.49 -19.61 4.85
CA GLY A 17 25.91 -19.96 6.19
C GLY A 17 25.72 -21.44 6.44
N SER A 18 26.70 -22.06 7.08
CA SER A 18 26.59 -23.45 7.51
C SER A 18 27.14 -23.61 8.92
N ASP A 19 26.59 -24.56 9.66
CA ASP A 19 27.06 -24.95 10.97
C ASP A 19 27.21 -26.48 11.07
N THR A 20 27.88 -26.92 12.12
CA THR A 20 28.15 -28.36 12.36
C THR A 20 26.96 -29.08 13.00
N GLN A 21 25.85 -28.41 13.25
CA GLN A 21 24.63 -28.92 13.88
C GLN A 21 23.46 -29.09 12.86
N GLY A 22 23.79 -29.34 11.59
CA GLY A 22 22.78 -29.50 10.55
C GLY A 22 22.12 -28.19 10.10
N ASN A 23 22.84 -27.08 10.20
CA ASN A 23 22.39 -25.74 9.83
C ASN A 23 21.16 -25.25 10.62
N THR A 24 21.07 -25.65 11.90
CA THR A 24 19.96 -25.27 12.78
C THR A 24 20.31 -24.15 13.75
N GLN A 25 21.59 -23.82 13.91
CA GLN A 25 22.09 -22.84 14.88
C GLN A 25 22.50 -21.51 14.21
N LEU A 26 22.79 -21.53 12.92
CA LEU A 26 23.15 -20.36 12.12
C LEU A 26 22.12 -20.14 11.03
N GLN A 27 21.41 -19.01 11.09
CA GLN A 27 20.48 -18.61 10.06
C GLN A 27 21.01 -17.36 9.34
N VAL A 28 20.93 -17.39 8.01
CA VAL A 28 21.24 -16.23 7.17
C VAL A 28 19.95 -15.59 6.68
N VAL A 29 19.73 -14.33 7.01
CA VAL A 29 18.60 -13.52 6.53
C VAL A 29 19.13 -12.47 5.58
N LYS A 30 18.62 -12.46 4.34
CA LYS A 30 19.02 -11.46 3.36
C LYS A 30 17.80 -10.83 2.66
N ASN A 31 17.28 -11.46 1.62
CA ASN A 31 16.19 -10.89 0.82
C ASN A 31 14.84 -11.44 1.25
N SER A 32 14.81 -12.68 1.72
CA SER A 32 13.59 -13.36 2.12
C SER A 32 13.82 -14.34 3.25
N VAL A 33 12.75 -14.63 3.98
CA VAL A 33 12.62 -15.72 4.95
C VAL A 33 11.39 -16.54 4.65
N GLN A 34 11.36 -17.77 5.13
CA GLN A 34 10.18 -18.62 4.95
C GLN A 34 9.03 -18.20 5.88
N ARG A 35 9.34 -17.88 7.12
CA ARG A 35 8.36 -17.54 8.15
C ARG A 35 8.74 -16.24 8.88
N PHE A 36 7.75 -15.52 9.34
CA PHE A 36 7.95 -14.31 10.16
C PHE A 36 8.79 -14.60 11.42
N THR A 37 8.61 -15.76 12.03
CA THR A 37 9.36 -16.19 13.22
C THR A 37 10.85 -16.42 12.97
N ASP A 38 11.27 -16.48 11.72
CA ASP A 38 12.68 -16.63 11.34
C ASP A 38 13.42 -15.28 11.31
N LEU A 39 12.71 -14.18 11.53
CA LEU A 39 13.27 -12.84 11.52
C LEU A 39 13.98 -12.49 12.83
N PRO A 40 15.17 -11.84 12.78
CA PRO A 40 15.90 -11.45 13.95
C PRO A 40 15.23 -10.26 14.70
N THR A 41 15.42 -10.20 16.01
CA THR A 41 14.95 -9.09 16.86
C THR A 41 15.89 -7.87 16.84
N VAL A 42 17.05 -7.99 16.22
CA VAL A 42 18.04 -6.92 16.00
C VAL A 42 18.36 -6.87 14.52
N SER A 43 18.21 -5.71 13.91
CA SER A 43 18.44 -5.55 12.46
C SER A 43 18.77 -4.09 12.12
N PRO A 44 19.28 -3.80 10.90
CA PRO A 44 19.41 -2.44 10.43
C PRO A 44 18.04 -1.75 10.29
N ASN A 45 17.95 -0.49 10.71
CA ASN A 45 16.75 0.31 10.52
C ASN A 45 16.42 0.46 9.04
N GLY A 46 15.16 0.24 8.68
CA GLY A 46 14.68 0.31 7.31
C GLY A 46 15.00 -0.92 6.45
N TYR A 47 15.55 -1.98 7.03
CA TYR A 47 15.83 -3.21 6.29
C TYR A 47 14.52 -3.90 5.90
N VAL A 48 14.35 -4.21 4.61
CA VAL A 48 13.14 -4.83 4.06
C VAL A 48 13.43 -6.28 3.72
N VAL A 49 12.52 -7.17 4.11
CA VAL A 49 12.59 -8.62 3.87
C VAL A 49 11.23 -9.11 3.38
N GLU A 50 11.25 -10.00 2.40
CA GLU A 50 10.08 -10.76 1.95
C GLU A 50 9.84 -11.94 2.89
N VAL A 51 8.61 -12.12 3.34
CA VAL A 51 8.16 -13.32 4.06
C VAL A 51 7.31 -14.15 3.10
N LYS A 52 7.81 -15.36 2.75
CA LYS A 52 7.21 -16.22 1.73
C LYS A 52 5.98 -17.00 2.20
N GLY A 53 5.76 -17.05 3.52
CA GLY A 53 4.70 -17.86 4.08
C GLY A 53 4.96 -19.36 3.96
N ASP A 54 3.96 -20.17 4.28
CA ASP A 54 4.04 -21.62 4.16
C ASP A 54 3.57 -22.05 2.76
N GLU A 55 4.40 -22.75 2.02
CA GLU A 55 4.10 -23.28 0.67
C GLU A 55 2.86 -24.22 0.64
N ASN A 56 2.45 -24.75 1.78
CA ASN A 56 1.26 -25.60 1.91
C ASN A 56 -0.02 -24.84 2.27
N THR A 57 0.07 -23.53 2.47
CA THR A 57 -1.05 -22.63 2.74
C THR A 57 -1.11 -21.59 1.62
N ASN A 58 -2.32 -21.21 1.22
CA ASN A 58 -2.53 -20.16 0.20
C ASN A 58 -2.27 -18.75 0.77
N PHE A 59 -1.20 -18.58 1.55
CA PHE A 59 -0.77 -17.27 1.99
C PHE A 59 0.14 -16.66 0.94
N ASP A 60 -0.25 -15.50 0.44
CA ASP A 60 0.57 -14.69 -0.45
C ASP A 60 1.81 -14.18 0.28
N ASN A 61 2.88 -13.96 -0.46
CA ASN A 61 4.08 -13.33 0.06
C ASN A 61 3.76 -11.91 0.52
N TYR A 62 4.44 -11.46 1.56
CA TYR A 62 4.33 -10.08 2.03
C TYR A 62 5.69 -9.53 2.45
N TYR A 63 5.79 -8.24 2.61
CA TYR A 63 7.03 -7.55 2.89
C TYR A 63 6.99 -6.91 4.26
N VAL A 64 8.11 -6.99 4.97
CA VAL A 64 8.27 -6.36 6.27
C VAL A 64 9.53 -5.51 6.30
N LYS A 65 9.46 -4.39 6.98
CA LYS A 65 10.54 -3.44 7.20
C LYS A 65 10.87 -3.40 8.68
N PHE A 66 12.14 -3.45 9.02
CA PHE A 66 12.59 -3.31 10.40
C PHE A 66 12.59 -1.86 10.85
N VAL A 67 11.99 -1.59 11.99
CA VAL A 67 11.98 -0.27 12.66
C VAL A 67 12.62 -0.40 14.02
N THR A 68 13.70 0.33 14.23
CA THR A 68 14.45 0.31 15.49
C THR A 68 13.74 1.11 16.58
N ASN A 69 13.81 0.65 17.82
CA ASN A 69 13.06 1.22 18.95
C ASN A 69 13.45 2.68 19.25
N ASN A 70 14.73 3.05 19.06
CA ASN A 70 15.24 4.38 19.40
C ASN A 70 15.76 5.17 18.20
N GLY A 71 15.50 4.70 16.97
CA GLY A 71 15.96 5.36 15.74
C GLY A 71 17.44 5.15 15.41
N GLY A 72 18.12 4.24 16.10
CA GLY A 72 19.50 3.85 15.82
C GLY A 72 19.61 3.10 14.48
N THR A 73 20.85 2.95 14.00
CA THR A 73 21.10 2.32 12.68
C THR A 73 21.08 0.79 12.73
N PHE A 74 21.38 0.19 13.87
CA PHE A 74 21.40 -1.26 14.09
C PHE A 74 21.23 -1.53 15.60
N GLU A 75 20.02 -1.93 16.00
CA GLU A 75 19.64 -2.18 17.38
C GLU A 75 18.41 -3.08 17.46
N GLU A 76 17.86 -3.27 18.64
CA GLU A 76 16.56 -3.93 18.83
C GLU A 76 15.42 -3.09 18.23
N GLY A 77 14.41 -3.78 17.71
CA GLY A 77 13.25 -3.16 17.09
C GLY A 77 12.16 -4.17 16.76
N GLN A 78 11.28 -3.74 15.88
CA GLN A 78 10.15 -4.54 15.42
C GLN A 78 10.06 -4.56 13.90
N TRP A 79 9.43 -5.60 13.38
CA TRP A 79 9.10 -5.72 11.97
C TRP A 79 7.69 -5.23 11.74
N GLU A 80 7.54 -4.30 10.81
CA GLU A 80 6.27 -3.72 10.37
C GLU A 80 6.02 -4.08 8.92
N GLU A 81 4.75 -4.36 8.58
CA GLU A 81 4.36 -4.61 7.20
C GLU A 81 4.70 -3.40 6.32
N THR A 82 5.16 -3.64 5.10
CA THR A 82 5.57 -2.60 4.16
C THR A 82 5.33 -3.03 2.71
N ILE A 83 5.64 -2.15 1.78
CA ILE A 83 5.61 -2.45 0.35
C ILE A 83 6.90 -3.14 -0.11
N GLU A 84 6.79 -3.87 -1.21
CA GLU A 84 7.95 -4.34 -1.97
C GLU A 84 8.86 -3.17 -2.37
N ALA A 85 10.18 -3.38 -2.26
CA ALA A 85 11.14 -2.34 -2.64
C ALA A 85 11.15 -2.11 -4.16
N GLY A 86 11.11 -0.83 -4.57
CA GLY A 86 11.25 -0.42 -5.97
C GLY A 86 9.95 -0.34 -6.77
N ILE A 87 8.80 -0.65 -6.19
CA ILE A 87 7.51 -0.48 -6.86
C ILE A 87 6.93 0.92 -6.68
N PRO A 88 6.04 1.39 -7.59
CA PRO A 88 5.33 2.65 -7.43
C PRO A 88 4.39 2.60 -6.21
N PHE A 89 4.54 3.55 -5.31
CA PHE A 89 3.72 3.61 -4.08
C PHE A 89 2.65 4.69 -4.11
N LYS A 90 2.70 5.62 -5.05
CA LYS A 90 1.74 6.74 -5.16
C LYS A 90 1.29 6.98 -6.59
N PHE A 91 0.12 7.57 -6.73
CA PHE A 91 -0.41 8.00 -8.02
C PHE A 91 0.29 9.27 -8.54
N ASN A 92 0.26 9.46 -9.86
CA ASN A 92 0.55 10.76 -10.44
C ASN A 92 -0.67 11.66 -10.26
N TYR A 93 -0.65 12.57 -9.28
CA TYR A 93 -1.79 13.41 -8.93
C TYR A 93 -2.29 14.29 -10.08
N SER A 94 -1.46 14.60 -11.07
CA SER A 94 -1.87 15.38 -12.24
C SER A 94 -2.82 14.63 -13.19
N THR A 95 -2.81 13.31 -13.14
CA THR A 95 -3.67 12.43 -13.97
C THR A 95 -4.88 11.88 -13.22
N MET A 96 -4.94 12.13 -11.90
CA MET A 96 -6.03 11.67 -11.04
C MET A 96 -7.22 12.65 -11.09
N PRO A 97 -8.43 12.20 -10.72
CA PRO A 97 -9.58 13.08 -10.57
C PRO A 97 -9.28 14.26 -9.63
N HIS A 98 -9.73 15.43 -10.03
CA HIS A 98 -9.63 16.66 -9.27
C HIS A 98 -10.91 16.93 -8.50
N VAL A 99 -10.86 17.84 -7.55
CA VAL A 99 -12.00 18.25 -6.75
C VAL A 99 -12.40 19.69 -7.05
N LEU A 100 -13.69 19.95 -6.96
CA LEU A 100 -14.25 21.30 -6.96
C LEU A 100 -14.76 21.62 -5.56
N ILE A 101 -14.09 22.54 -4.89
CA ILE A 101 -14.35 22.88 -3.49
C ILE A 101 -15.04 24.22 -3.41
N ARG A 102 -16.21 24.25 -2.75
CA ARG A 102 -16.88 25.51 -2.40
C ARG A 102 -16.16 26.11 -1.19
N GLN A 103 -15.73 27.36 -1.33
CA GLN A 103 -15.03 28.12 -0.31
C GLN A 103 -16.00 28.92 0.57
N ALA A 104 -15.52 29.40 1.72
CA ALA A 104 -16.33 30.19 2.65
C ALA A 104 -16.81 31.52 2.07
N ASP A 105 -16.05 32.10 1.13
CA ASP A 105 -16.40 33.31 0.39
C ASP A 105 -17.46 33.12 -0.71
N GLY A 106 -17.92 31.86 -0.90
CA GLY A 106 -18.90 31.47 -1.91
C GLY A 106 -18.33 31.12 -3.28
N ASN A 107 -17.03 31.33 -3.49
CA ASN A 107 -16.33 30.94 -4.71
C ASN A 107 -16.05 29.44 -4.75
N PHE A 108 -15.66 28.95 -5.93
CA PHE A 108 -15.25 27.57 -6.12
C PHE A 108 -13.78 27.51 -6.51
N ARG A 109 -13.06 26.54 -5.95
CA ARG A 109 -11.70 26.22 -6.34
C ARG A 109 -11.65 24.82 -6.95
N PHE A 110 -11.14 24.76 -8.19
CA PHE A 110 -10.78 23.50 -8.83
C PHE A 110 -9.34 23.17 -8.49
N ALA A 111 -9.06 22.01 -7.89
CA ALA A 111 -7.75 21.67 -7.38
C ALA A 111 -7.45 20.16 -7.46
N ARG A 112 -6.16 19.83 -7.47
CA ARG A 112 -5.69 18.47 -7.35
C ARG A 112 -5.87 17.97 -5.92
N VAL A 113 -6.00 16.66 -5.76
CA VAL A 113 -6.04 15.98 -4.46
C VAL A 113 -4.61 15.52 -4.14
N ASP A 114 -3.75 16.46 -3.75
CA ASP A 114 -2.31 16.27 -3.58
C ASP A 114 -1.78 16.60 -2.17
N GLY A 115 -2.67 17.08 -1.28
CA GLY A 115 -2.32 17.48 0.08
C GLY A 115 -1.75 18.90 0.18
N ASP A 116 -1.73 19.66 -0.90
CA ASP A 116 -1.23 21.04 -0.88
C ASP A 116 -2.09 21.93 0.01
N THR A 117 -1.46 22.92 0.64
CA THR A 117 -2.12 23.93 1.45
C THR A 117 -2.25 25.23 0.66
N TYR A 118 -3.44 25.81 0.72
CA TYR A 118 -3.77 27.08 0.07
C TYR A 118 -4.24 28.08 1.12
N THR A 119 -3.76 29.31 1.03
CA THR A 119 -4.25 30.42 1.87
C THR A 119 -5.37 31.14 1.15
N ILE A 120 -6.55 31.22 1.76
CA ILE A 120 -7.74 31.91 1.25
C ILE A 120 -8.20 32.89 2.32
N SER A 121 -8.25 34.19 1.97
CA SER A 121 -8.65 35.25 2.89
C SER A 121 -7.93 35.20 4.24
N GLY A 122 -6.64 34.84 4.23
CA GLY A 122 -5.81 34.71 5.43
C GLY A 122 -5.98 33.39 6.23
N THR A 123 -6.79 32.46 5.75
CA THR A 123 -6.96 31.14 6.37
C THR A 123 -6.33 30.06 5.51
N ASP A 124 -5.52 29.21 6.11
CA ASP A 124 -4.92 28.08 5.44
C ASP A 124 -5.91 26.93 5.32
N PHE A 125 -5.97 26.35 4.13
CA PHE A 125 -6.85 25.25 3.76
C PHE A 125 -6.03 24.14 3.11
N THR A 126 -5.87 23.01 3.79
CA THR A 126 -5.15 21.84 3.26
C THR A 126 -6.12 20.93 2.54
N LEU A 127 -5.78 20.62 1.28
CA LEU A 127 -6.55 19.69 0.47
C LEU A 127 -6.31 18.23 0.93
N PRO A 128 -7.29 17.36 0.68
CA PRO A 128 -7.04 15.93 0.85
C PRO A 128 -5.94 15.45 -0.12
N LYS A 129 -5.33 14.30 0.19
CA LYS A 129 -4.32 13.63 -0.62
C LYS A 129 -4.84 12.27 -1.05
N TRP A 130 -4.55 11.85 -2.29
CA TRP A 130 -4.76 10.46 -2.68
C TRP A 130 -3.89 9.54 -1.84
N GLY A 131 -4.48 8.44 -1.38
CA GLY A 131 -3.78 7.42 -0.61
C GLY A 131 -2.60 6.82 -1.35
N GLU A 132 -1.61 6.37 -0.59
CA GLU A 132 -0.41 5.72 -1.09
C GLU A 132 -0.46 4.23 -0.76
N ARG A 133 0.17 3.40 -1.59
CA ARG A 133 0.40 1.99 -1.27
C ARG A 133 1.45 1.91 -0.16
N THR A 134 1.10 1.32 0.95
CA THR A 134 1.97 1.20 2.14
C THR A 134 2.36 -0.23 2.45
N VAL A 135 1.68 -1.21 1.83
CA VAL A 135 1.86 -2.65 2.06
C VAL A 135 1.79 -3.43 0.76
N GLY A 136 2.30 -4.66 0.77
CA GLY A 136 2.21 -5.62 -0.33
C GLY A 136 3.05 -5.28 -1.57
N ASP A 137 2.66 -5.82 -2.67
CA ASP A 137 3.27 -5.68 -4.00
C ASP A 137 2.22 -5.33 -5.07
N LEU A 138 2.57 -5.54 -6.34
CA LEU A 138 1.64 -5.25 -7.45
C LEU A 138 0.54 -6.29 -7.61
N ASP A 139 0.68 -7.48 -7.02
CA ASP A 139 -0.30 -8.56 -7.06
C ASP A 139 -1.24 -8.50 -5.85
N THR A 140 -0.70 -8.31 -4.65
CA THR A 140 -1.44 -8.30 -3.39
C THR A 140 -2.10 -6.94 -3.07
N ALA A 141 -1.49 -5.84 -3.55
CA ALA A 141 -2.03 -4.48 -3.48
C ALA A 141 -1.99 -3.80 -4.85
N PRO A 142 -2.74 -4.28 -5.85
CA PRO A 142 -2.69 -3.77 -7.21
C PRO A 142 -3.14 -2.31 -7.32
N ASN A 143 -2.88 -1.69 -8.46
CA ASN A 143 -3.51 -0.41 -8.76
C ASN A 143 -5.02 -0.60 -8.92
N PRO A 144 -5.85 0.34 -8.41
CA PRO A 144 -7.29 0.32 -8.65
C PRO A 144 -7.61 0.30 -10.15
N SER A 145 -8.64 -0.44 -10.55
CA SER A 145 -9.01 -0.66 -11.95
C SER A 145 -9.38 0.61 -12.74
N PHE A 146 -9.59 1.75 -12.08
CA PHE A 146 -9.79 3.01 -12.77
C PHE A 146 -8.47 3.66 -13.24
N ILE A 147 -7.31 3.20 -12.77
CA ILE A 147 -6.02 3.74 -13.22
C ILE A 147 -5.78 3.33 -14.67
N GLY A 148 -5.54 4.33 -15.53
CA GLY A 148 -5.41 4.14 -16.97
C GLY A 148 -6.72 3.92 -17.72
N ASN A 149 -7.86 3.91 -17.04
CA ASN A 149 -9.19 3.72 -17.62
C ASN A 149 -10.08 4.95 -17.40
N LYS A 150 -11.14 5.04 -18.21
CA LYS A 150 -12.12 6.10 -18.09
C LYS A 150 -13.05 5.86 -16.91
N ILE A 151 -13.18 6.87 -16.03
CA ILE A 151 -14.22 6.91 -15.01
C ILE A 151 -15.52 7.33 -15.67
N ASN A 152 -16.53 6.48 -15.59
CA ASN A 152 -17.86 6.69 -16.21
C ASN A 152 -18.85 7.34 -15.24
N ASN A 153 -18.70 7.09 -13.93
CA ASN A 153 -19.54 7.68 -12.90
C ASN A 153 -18.83 7.74 -11.57
N VAL A 154 -19.29 8.65 -10.71
CA VAL A 154 -18.83 8.86 -9.33
C VAL A 154 -20.05 8.79 -8.42
N PHE A 155 -19.94 8.08 -7.30
CA PHE A 155 -21.03 7.94 -6.33
C PHE A 155 -20.50 7.78 -4.91
N PHE A 156 -21.36 7.92 -3.93
CA PHE A 156 -21.07 7.62 -2.54
C PHE A 156 -21.97 6.51 -2.04
N PHE A 157 -21.38 5.56 -1.33
CA PHE A 157 -22.12 4.45 -0.73
C PHE A 157 -21.42 3.96 0.54
N ARG A 158 -22.16 3.84 1.63
CA ARG A 158 -21.69 3.32 2.93
C ARG A 158 -20.34 3.92 3.36
N ASN A 159 -20.28 5.25 3.40
CA ASN A 159 -19.09 6.00 3.79
C ASN A 159 -17.85 5.75 2.90
N ARG A 160 -18.05 5.48 1.61
CA ARG A 160 -17.02 5.23 0.60
C ARG A 160 -17.24 6.09 -0.62
N LEU A 161 -16.16 6.61 -1.21
CA LEU A 161 -16.18 7.17 -2.55
C LEU A 161 -16.13 6.02 -3.56
N GLY A 162 -17.05 6.02 -4.52
CA GLY A 162 -17.14 4.99 -5.54
C GLY A 162 -16.94 5.52 -6.95
N PHE A 163 -16.29 4.70 -7.77
CA PHE A 163 -16.14 4.91 -9.21
C PHE A 163 -16.71 3.73 -10.00
N LEU A 164 -17.33 4.05 -11.14
CA LEU A 164 -17.58 3.06 -12.18
C LEU A 164 -16.56 3.27 -13.30
N SER A 165 -15.81 2.24 -13.61
CA SER A 165 -14.79 2.28 -14.66
C SER A 165 -14.81 0.97 -15.43
N SER A 166 -14.99 1.04 -16.75
CA SER A 166 -15.19 -0.16 -17.58
C SER A 166 -16.29 -1.06 -17.02
N SER A 167 -15.98 -2.29 -16.66
CA SER A 167 -16.91 -3.25 -16.03
C SER A 167 -16.79 -3.29 -14.50
N ASN A 168 -15.97 -2.42 -13.90
CA ASN A 168 -15.66 -2.48 -12.47
C ASN A 168 -16.46 -1.46 -11.66
N VAL A 169 -16.81 -1.89 -10.45
CA VAL A 169 -17.27 -1.07 -9.34
C VAL A 169 -16.11 -0.97 -8.36
N ILE A 170 -15.62 0.24 -8.13
CA ILE A 170 -14.44 0.47 -7.31
C ILE A 170 -14.84 1.40 -6.16
N LEU A 171 -14.62 0.97 -4.92
CA LEU A 171 -14.94 1.73 -3.71
C LEU A 171 -13.66 1.97 -2.90
N SER A 172 -13.52 3.18 -2.38
CA SER A 172 -12.45 3.55 -1.45
C SER A 172 -12.53 2.75 -0.14
N ARG A 173 -11.51 2.85 0.69
CA ARG A 173 -11.61 2.44 2.09
C ARG A 173 -12.75 3.18 2.78
N SER A 174 -13.36 2.54 3.77
CA SER A 174 -14.44 3.15 4.53
C SER A 174 -13.93 4.33 5.36
N GLY A 175 -14.54 5.51 5.16
CA GLY A 175 -14.12 6.74 5.82
C GLY A 175 -12.91 7.45 5.20
N GLU A 176 -12.21 6.81 4.28
CA GLU A 176 -11.03 7.34 3.61
C GLU A 176 -11.29 7.49 2.10
N PHE A 177 -12.02 8.53 1.71
CA PHE A 177 -12.55 8.70 0.36
C PHE A 177 -11.51 8.73 -0.76
N PHE A 178 -10.27 9.08 -0.45
CA PHE A 178 -9.20 9.16 -1.43
C PHE A 178 -8.20 8.01 -1.32
N ASN A 179 -8.46 7.01 -0.47
CA ASN A 179 -7.59 5.85 -0.30
C ASN A 179 -8.21 4.60 -0.94
N PHE A 180 -7.51 4.05 -1.94
CA PHE A 180 -7.91 2.87 -2.71
C PHE A 180 -6.90 1.72 -2.61
N PHE A 181 -5.97 1.80 -1.66
CA PHE A 181 -5.02 0.74 -1.34
C PHE A 181 -5.38 0.07 -0.01
N PRO A 182 -5.07 -1.22 0.16
CA PRO A 182 -5.31 -1.93 1.41
C PRO A 182 -4.45 -1.39 2.55
N GLU A 183 -4.92 -1.59 3.77
CA GLU A 183 -4.16 -1.29 5.00
C GLU A 183 -3.18 -2.41 5.33
N THR A 184 -3.55 -3.64 5.04
CA THR A 184 -2.76 -4.85 5.23
C THR A 184 -3.08 -5.86 4.13
N VAL A 185 -2.09 -6.69 3.77
CA VAL A 185 -2.33 -7.83 2.86
C VAL A 185 -2.40 -9.16 3.63
N LEU A 186 -2.22 -9.13 4.96
CA LEU A 186 -2.22 -10.32 5.80
C LEU A 186 -3.63 -10.85 6.08
N THR A 187 -4.63 -9.99 6.06
CA THR A 187 -6.03 -10.34 6.34
C THR A 187 -6.96 -9.34 5.67
N VAL A 188 -8.18 -9.77 5.39
CA VAL A 188 -9.23 -8.89 4.87
C VAL A 188 -10.01 -8.28 6.03
N ILE A 189 -10.06 -6.95 6.10
CA ILE A 189 -10.84 -6.22 7.10
C ILE A 189 -11.98 -5.45 6.42
N ASP A 190 -13.05 -5.15 7.16
CA ASP A 190 -14.27 -4.53 6.63
C ASP A 190 -14.06 -3.13 6.03
N SER A 191 -13.00 -2.44 6.44
CA SER A 191 -12.65 -1.10 5.93
C SER A 191 -11.93 -1.12 4.59
N GLU A 192 -11.45 -2.26 4.09
CA GLU A 192 -10.66 -2.36 2.87
C GLU A 192 -11.37 -1.82 1.62
N PRO A 193 -10.63 -1.33 0.63
CA PRO A 193 -11.20 -0.94 -0.64
C PRO A 193 -11.83 -2.15 -1.35
N ILE A 194 -12.78 -1.88 -2.23
CA ILE A 194 -13.45 -2.90 -3.03
C ILE A 194 -13.22 -2.58 -4.49
N ASP A 195 -12.75 -3.54 -5.26
CA ASP A 195 -12.60 -3.44 -6.71
C ASP A 195 -13.09 -4.75 -7.34
N VAL A 196 -14.29 -4.72 -7.88
CA VAL A 196 -14.94 -5.92 -8.41
C VAL A 196 -15.46 -5.68 -9.82
N ALA A 197 -15.23 -6.65 -10.69
CA ALA A 197 -15.79 -6.65 -12.01
C ALA A 197 -17.24 -7.19 -11.99
N ALA A 198 -18.14 -6.52 -12.72
CA ALA A 198 -19.48 -7.06 -12.96
C ALA A 198 -19.39 -8.34 -13.77
N SER A 199 -19.96 -9.42 -13.22
CA SER A 199 -20.02 -10.69 -13.94
C SER A 199 -21.06 -10.61 -15.08
N HIS A 200 -20.57 -10.64 -16.32
CA HIS A 200 -21.41 -10.64 -17.51
C HIS A 200 -20.78 -11.46 -18.63
N THR A 201 -21.59 -12.14 -19.43
CA THR A 201 -21.13 -12.98 -20.55
C THR A 201 -20.60 -12.20 -21.76
N LYS A 202 -20.84 -10.89 -21.80
CA LYS A 202 -20.37 -9.97 -22.85
C LYS A 202 -19.61 -8.81 -22.21
N VAL A 203 -18.89 -8.04 -23.02
CA VAL A 203 -18.26 -6.80 -22.55
C VAL A 203 -19.30 -5.88 -21.91
N ALA A 204 -19.15 -5.58 -20.65
CA ALA A 204 -20.02 -4.69 -19.91
C ALA A 204 -19.30 -3.37 -19.62
N ILE A 205 -19.98 -2.26 -19.86
CA ILE A 205 -19.50 -0.91 -19.47
C ILE A 205 -20.52 -0.33 -18.50
N LEU A 206 -20.13 -0.21 -17.25
CA LEU A 206 -20.98 0.38 -16.22
C LEU A 206 -21.02 1.90 -16.40
N ARG A 207 -22.21 2.48 -16.41
CA ARG A 207 -22.39 3.93 -16.63
C ARG A 207 -23.10 4.65 -15.51
N SER A 208 -23.94 3.97 -14.77
CA SER A 208 -24.69 4.52 -13.65
C SER A 208 -24.93 3.48 -12.57
N THR A 209 -25.15 3.96 -11.35
CA THR A 209 -25.57 3.13 -10.23
C THR A 209 -26.68 3.85 -9.47
N VAL A 210 -27.53 3.08 -8.84
CA VAL A 210 -28.52 3.53 -7.87
C VAL A 210 -28.17 2.89 -6.54
N THR A 211 -27.93 3.71 -5.53
CA THR A 211 -27.74 3.22 -4.15
C THR A 211 -29.10 3.05 -3.50
N VAL A 212 -29.36 1.88 -2.95
CA VAL A 212 -30.56 1.59 -2.16
C VAL A 212 -30.12 1.42 -0.71
N GLU A 213 -30.77 2.15 0.19
CA GLU A 213 -30.55 2.04 1.64
C GLU A 213 -31.26 0.82 2.22
#